data_c9e942bc442f49b2ead4fe1ee158d129
#
_entry.id   c9e942bc442f49b2ead4fe1ee158d129
#
_cell.length_a   1.000
_cell.length_b   1.000
_cell.length_c   1.000
_cell.angle_alpha   90.00
_cell.angle_beta   90.00
_cell.angle_gamma   90.00
#
_symmetry.space_group_name_H-M   'P 1'
#
loop_
_entity.id
_entity.type
_entity.pdbx_description
1 polymer ?
#
loop_
_entity_poly.entity_id
_entity_poly.type
_entity_poly.pdbx_seq_one_letter_code
_entity_poly.pdbx_strand_id
1 'polypeptide(L)'
;MKVYNYNSLVNLSNSILKNFGVETFHDTIPEVDELLKGHKKVVAVLFDGMGQNIVRMHLKENSFIRSHYVTTINSTFPPTTSAATTSFLTGKFPIETGWLAWMEYIKDYDRNVILFRSVDYNTGESLIQKGEPHISDKYFPTRRIDQLINNISKDACEILRYPIQQDGPKHLLTEGVNKLTNYLKDKDECFVYFYWDSPDREMHENGIENWKVKYQVHKAQRFLKKAFKKNPDTLFIFLADHGHVNVKYFDIYEKPDIYSLLDKPLTLEKRTPSFFIKEGKQEEFKKLFNQYYGEYFELISKEDAITMKLFGDGEPAPGVYDVFGDFVATSKGEYGLIASKELYHPDLFKGHHAGGTDEERLIDISIFKN
;
A
#
# COMPACT_ATOMS: atom_id res chain seq x y z
N MET A 1 7.64 14.37 -12.30
CA MET A 1 7.15 13.86 -11.00
C MET A 1 8.17 14.12 -9.91
N LYS A 2 7.76 14.52 -8.69
CA LYS A 2 8.69 14.58 -7.54
C LYS A 2 8.82 13.17 -6.97
N VAL A 3 10.04 12.65 -6.85
CA VAL A 3 10.30 11.40 -6.16
C VAL A 3 10.19 11.66 -4.65
N TYR A 4 9.28 10.95 -3.98
CA TYR A 4 8.86 11.23 -2.60
C TYR A 4 9.44 10.20 -1.63
N ASN A 5 10.78 10.14 -1.54
CA ASN A 5 11.46 9.22 -0.63
C ASN A 5 11.69 9.80 0.77
N TYR A 6 11.17 11.00 1.07
CA TYR A 6 11.31 11.66 2.37
C TYR A 6 10.05 11.54 3.19
N ASN A 7 10.18 11.18 4.47
CA ASN A 7 9.08 10.98 5.40
C ASN A 7 7.97 10.10 4.79
N SER A 8 8.23 8.83 4.74
CA SER A 8 7.35 7.82 4.17
C SER A 8 6.96 6.75 5.20
N LEU A 9 6.11 5.81 4.80
CA LEU A 9 5.81 4.61 5.59
C LEU A 9 7.06 3.82 5.97
N VAL A 10 8.09 3.80 5.11
CA VAL A 10 9.38 3.17 5.37
C VAL A 10 10.07 3.85 6.54
N ASN A 11 10.12 5.20 6.56
CA ASN A 11 10.73 5.97 7.63
C ASN A 11 9.97 5.80 8.96
N LEU A 12 8.63 5.75 8.92
CA LEU A 12 7.81 5.47 10.10
C LEU A 12 8.13 4.09 10.68
N SER A 13 8.25 3.07 9.84
CA SER A 13 8.65 1.72 10.25
C SER A 13 10.03 1.70 10.88
N ASN A 14 10.99 2.43 10.32
CA ASN A 14 12.34 2.55 10.87
C ASN A 14 12.36 3.32 12.22
N SER A 15 11.47 4.30 12.43
CA SER A 15 11.26 4.92 13.74
C SER A 15 10.79 3.90 14.79
N ILE A 16 9.91 2.98 14.40
CA ILE A 16 9.45 1.90 15.28
C ILE A 16 10.62 0.93 15.58
N LEU A 17 11.37 0.49 14.58
CA LEU A 17 12.55 -0.37 14.77
C LEU A 17 13.54 0.26 15.75
N LYS A 18 13.87 1.52 15.57
CA LYS A 18 14.76 2.30 16.44
C LYS A 18 14.26 2.33 17.89
N ASN A 19 12.96 2.53 18.12
CA ASN A 19 12.38 2.55 19.47
C ASN A 19 12.59 1.23 20.21
N PHE A 20 12.55 0.11 19.49
CA PHE A 20 12.79 -1.23 20.03
C PHE A 20 14.27 -1.66 20.00
N GLY A 21 15.20 -0.77 19.65
CA GLY A 21 16.64 -1.05 19.63
C GLY A 21 17.10 -1.93 18.47
N VAL A 22 16.31 -2.06 17.42
CA VAL A 22 16.65 -2.74 16.16
C VAL A 22 17.40 -1.78 15.27
N GLU A 23 18.44 -2.27 14.57
CA GLU A 23 19.13 -1.52 13.53
C GLU A 23 18.16 -1.10 12.40
N THR A 24 18.25 0.17 12.01
CA THR A 24 17.39 0.72 10.96
C THR A 24 18.01 0.50 9.58
N PHE A 25 17.17 0.34 8.57
CA PHE A 25 17.58 0.21 7.16
C PHE A 25 17.64 1.57 6.46
N HIS A 26 16.80 2.51 6.91
CA HIS A 26 16.64 3.84 6.35
C HIS A 26 16.51 4.88 7.45
N ASP A 27 16.51 6.16 7.06
CA ASP A 27 16.29 7.29 7.96
C ASP A 27 14.95 7.15 8.71
N THR A 28 14.90 7.71 9.90
CA THR A 28 13.71 7.75 10.75
C THR A 28 13.03 9.12 10.69
N ILE A 29 11.86 9.27 11.29
CA ILE A 29 11.13 10.54 11.40
C ILE A 29 11.40 11.13 12.77
N PRO A 30 12.21 12.20 12.89
CA PRO A 30 12.68 12.73 14.20
C PRO A 30 11.56 13.07 15.17
N GLU A 31 10.48 13.70 14.69
CA GLU A 31 9.32 14.03 15.54
C GLU A 31 8.58 12.80 16.04
N VAL A 32 8.56 11.71 15.28
CA VAL A 32 7.97 10.43 15.70
C VAL A 32 8.90 9.73 16.69
N ASP A 33 10.21 9.76 16.47
CA ASP A 33 11.21 9.19 17.38
C ASP A 33 11.09 9.77 18.79
N GLU A 34 10.96 11.10 18.92
CA GLU A 34 10.80 11.76 20.23
C GLU A 34 9.47 11.37 20.91
N LEU A 35 8.42 11.14 20.14
CA LEU A 35 7.13 10.69 20.68
C LEU A 35 7.15 9.23 21.12
N LEU A 36 7.88 8.38 20.41
CA LEU A 36 8.03 6.94 20.72
C LEU A 36 8.96 6.69 21.92
N LYS A 37 9.91 7.58 22.18
CA LYS A 37 10.97 7.39 23.15
C LYS A 37 10.46 6.97 24.53
N GLY A 38 10.93 5.82 24.97
CA GLY A 38 10.58 5.25 26.29
C GLY A 38 9.25 4.51 26.34
N HIS A 39 8.45 4.51 25.26
CA HIS A 39 7.24 3.73 25.18
C HIS A 39 7.56 2.28 24.80
N LYS A 40 7.31 1.36 25.74
CA LYS A 40 7.56 -0.08 25.56
C LYS A 40 6.42 -0.80 24.84
N LYS A 41 5.18 -0.29 24.96
CA LYS A 41 4.01 -0.84 24.27
C LYS A 41 3.60 0.11 23.16
N VAL A 42 3.75 -0.34 21.92
CA VAL A 42 3.42 0.44 20.72
C VAL A 42 2.47 -0.35 19.84
N VAL A 43 1.36 0.27 19.48
CA VAL A 43 0.36 -0.31 18.58
C VAL A 43 0.23 0.57 17.34
N ALA A 44 0.62 0.04 16.19
CA ALA A 44 0.35 0.66 14.90
C ALA A 44 -1.00 0.17 14.36
N VAL A 45 -1.93 1.08 14.16
CA VAL A 45 -3.29 0.79 13.67
C VAL A 45 -3.43 1.34 12.27
N LEU A 46 -3.42 0.46 11.29
CA LEU A 46 -3.59 0.78 9.87
C LEU A 46 -5.04 0.53 9.44
N PHE A 47 -5.67 1.58 8.94
CA PHE A 47 -6.95 1.49 8.23
C PHE A 47 -6.72 1.72 6.75
N ASP A 48 -6.97 0.69 5.95
CA ASP A 48 -6.71 0.63 4.52
C ASP A 48 -7.46 1.73 3.75
N GLY A 49 -6.73 2.45 2.90
CA GLY A 49 -7.27 3.54 2.09
C GLY A 49 -7.63 4.81 2.85
N MET A 50 -7.40 4.87 4.17
CA MET A 50 -7.80 6.01 5.02
C MET A 50 -6.74 7.13 5.03
N GLY A 51 -6.20 7.49 3.85
CA GLY A 51 -5.21 8.56 3.69
C GLY A 51 -5.74 9.94 4.07
N GLN A 52 -4.87 10.94 3.93
CA GLN A 52 -5.13 12.31 4.37
C GLN A 52 -6.44 12.88 3.83
N ASN A 53 -6.69 12.73 2.53
CA ASN A 53 -7.88 13.27 1.87
C ASN A 53 -9.16 12.65 2.44
N ILE A 54 -9.18 11.35 2.72
CA ILE A 54 -10.33 10.63 3.27
C ILE A 54 -10.59 11.02 4.72
N VAL A 55 -9.53 11.13 5.52
CA VAL A 55 -9.62 11.64 6.90
C VAL A 55 -10.20 13.04 6.93
N ARG A 56 -9.68 13.94 6.10
CA ARG A 56 -10.11 15.35 6.08
C ARG A 56 -11.51 15.55 5.49
N MET A 57 -11.92 14.72 4.55
CA MET A 57 -13.26 14.73 3.95
C MET A 57 -14.34 14.31 4.96
N HIS A 58 -14.07 13.29 5.77
CA HIS A 58 -15.10 12.64 6.59
C HIS A 58 -15.03 12.96 8.08
N LEU A 59 -13.92 13.48 8.59
CA LEU A 59 -13.73 13.84 10.00
C LEU A 59 -13.54 15.34 10.18
N LYS A 60 -14.20 15.90 11.18
CA LYS A 60 -14.01 17.31 11.58
C LYS A 60 -12.61 17.50 12.18
N GLU A 61 -12.10 18.72 12.15
CA GLU A 61 -10.78 19.07 12.64
C GLU A 61 -10.58 18.74 14.13
N ASN A 62 -11.60 18.95 14.96
CA ASN A 62 -11.60 18.62 16.38
C ASN A 62 -11.97 17.16 16.68
N SER A 63 -12.00 16.28 15.68
CA SER A 63 -12.27 14.85 15.87
C SER A 63 -11.08 14.15 16.53
N PHE A 64 -11.32 12.99 17.13
CA PHE A 64 -10.30 12.30 17.93
C PHE A 64 -9.03 11.98 17.13
N ILE A 65 -9.12 11.53 15.87
CA ILE A 65 -7.93 11.26 15.03
C ILE A 65 -7.23 12.57 14.69
N ARG A 66 -7.95 13.56 14.13
CA ARG A 66 -7.32 14.80 13.67
C ARG A 66 -6.75 15.68 14.77
N SER A 67 -7.33 15.65 15.98
CA SER A 67 -6.82 16.42 17.14
C SER A 67 -5.50 15.86 17.70
N HIS A 68 -5.07 14.66 17.29
CA HIS A 68 -3.81 14.02 17.66
C HIS A 68 -2.85 13.92 16.47
N TYR A 69 -3.09 14.70 15.41
CA TYR A 69 -2.20 14.79 14.26
C TYR A 69 -0.80 15.21 14.68
N VAL A 70 0.20 14.55 14.11
CA VAL A 70 1.62 14.83 14.33
C VAL A 70 2.25 15.34 13.04
N THR A 71 2.18 14.56 11.98
CA THR A 71 2.84 14.87 10.72
C THR A 71 2.13 14.21 9.54
N THR A 72 2.43 14.67 8.33
CA THR A 72 2.01 14.03 7.09
C THR A 72 3.20 13.36 6.44
N ILE A 73 3.06 12.11 6.07
CA ILE A 73 4.07 11.32 5.38
C ILE A 73 3.57 10.88 4.01
N ASN A 74 4.47 10.31 3.21
CA ASN A 74 4.12 9.71 1.95
C ASN A 74 3.85 8.21 2.11
N SER A 75 2.93 7.70 1.31
CA SER A 75 2.87 6.28 0.98
C SER A 75 4.11 5.87 0.16
N THR A 76 4.17 4.63 -0.25
CA THR A 76 5.10 4.17 -1.29
C THR A 76 4.67 4.67 -2.68
N PHE A 77 5.49 4.45 -3.69
CA PHE A 77 5.05 4.54 -5.08
C PHE A 77 5.13 3.16 -5.73
N PRO A 78 4.05 2.73 -6.41
CA PRO A 78 2.70 3.33 -6.37
C PRO A 78 2.07 3.23 -4.97
N PRO A 79 1.15 4.14 -4.60
CA PRO A 79 0.42 4.09 -3.35
C PRO A 79 -0.68 3.01 -3.42
N THR A 80 -0.28 1.77 -3.19
CA THR A 80 -1.15 0.58 -3.25
C THR A 80 -0.90 -0.32 -2.05
N THR A 81 -1.93 -1.01 -1.58
CA THR A 81 -1.92 -1.84 -0.37
C THR A 81 -0.75 -2.82 -0.34
N SER A 82 -0.48 -3.52 -1.46
CA SER A 82 0.58 -4.54 -1.52
C SER A 82 1.98 -3.95 -1.30
N ALA A 83 2.32 -2.88 -2.01
CA ALA A 83 3.60 -2.20 -1.86
C ALA A 83 3.71 -1.50 -0.50
N ALA A 84 2.69 -0.73 -0.10
CA ALA A 84 2.70 0.10 1.09
C ALA A 84 2.73 -0.72 2.39
N THR A 85 1.88 -1.75 2.52
CA THR A 85 1.87 -2.59 3.73
C THR A 85 3.12 -3.46 3.83
N THR A 86 3.63 -3.98 2.71
CA THR A 86 4.90 -4.73 2.70
C THR A 86 6.06 -3.83 3.10
N SER A 87 6.13 -2.60 2.56
CA SER A 87 7.16 -1.63 2.93
C SER A 87 7.10 -1.24 4.40
N PHE A 88 5.91 -0.98 4.94
CA PHE A 88 5.74 -0.73 6.37
C PHE A 88 6.17 -1.93 7.23
N LEU A 89 5.77 -3.15 6.85
CA LEU A 89 6.10 -4.36 7.61
C LEU A 89 7.54 -4.81 7.49
N THR A 90 8.32 -4.28 6.55
CA THR A 90 9.74 -4.66 6.36
C THR A 90 10.70 -3.53 6.68
N GLY A 91 10.24 -2.29 6.76
CA GLY A 91 11.09 -1.10 6.88
C GLY A 91 11.90 -0.80 5.62
N LYS A 92 11.47 -1.32 4.45
CA LYS A 92 12.17 -1.24 3.17
C LYS A 92 11.27 -0.73 2.06
N PHE A 93 11.87 -0.09 1.05
CA PHE A 93 11.13 0.40 -0.11
C PHE A 93 10.67 -0.72 -1.06
N PRO A 94 9.67 -0.48 -1.93
CA PRO A 94 9.19 -1.46 -2.90
C PRO A 94 10.31 -2.04 -3.77
N ILE A 95 11.27 -1.23 -4.22
CA ILE A 95 12.41 -1.71 -5.01
C ILE A 95 13.25 -2.78 -4.28
N GLU A 96 13.37 -2.69 -2.95
CA GLU A 96 14.12 -3.64 -2.12
C GLU A 96 13.32 -4.89 -1.80
N THR A 97 12.00 -4.75 -1.71
CA THR A 97 11.12 -5.87 -1.37
C THR A 97 10.67 -6.67 -2.59
N GLY A 98 10.75 -6.06 -3.78
CA GLY A 98 10.20 -6.61 -5.02
C GLY A 98 8.67 -6.55 -5.10
N TRP A 99 7.99 -6.00 -4.09
CA TRP A 99 6.53 -5.81 -4.08
C TRP A 99 6.20 -4.41 -4.59
N LEU A 100 6.08 -4.26 -5.90
CA LEU A 100 5.85 -2.96 -6.54
C LEU A 100 4.36 -2.63 -6.64
N ALA A 101 3.49 -3.65 -6.81
CA ALA A 101 2.08 -3.44 -7.11
C ALA A 101 1.20 -4.60 -6.65
N TRP A 102 -0.11 -4.48 -6.85
CA TRP A 102 -1.08 -5.56 -6.60
C TRP A 102 -0.86 -6.74 -7.54
N MET A 103 -0.58 -6.45 -8.81
CA MET A 103 -0.37 -7.42 -9.88
C MET A 103 1.01 -7.17 -10.52
N GLU A 104 1.79 -8.22 -10.66
CA GLU A 104 3.14 -8.14 -11.23
C GLU A 104 3.38 -9.21 -12.29
N TYR A 105 4.15 -8.84 -13.31
CA TYR A 105 4.62 -9.78 -14.31
C TYR A 105 5.74 -10.65 -13.72
N ILE A 106 5.53 -11.96 -13.74
CA ILE A 106 6.52 -12.95 -13.28
C ILE A 106 7.08 -13.69 -14.48
N LYS A 107 8.33 -13.39 -14.80
CA LYS A 107 9.01 -13.87 -16.01
C LYS A 107 9.00 -15.38 -16.17
N ASP A 108 9.25 -16.13 -15.08
CA ASP A 108 9.29 -17.60 -15.10
C ASP A 108 7.94 -18.24 -15.48
N TYR A 109 6.86 -17.54 -15.26
CA TYR A 109 5.51 -17.99 -15.63
C TYR A 109 5.00 -17.34 -16.90
N ASP A 110 5.69 -16.30 -17.41
CA ASP A 110 5.29 -15.47 -18.56
C ASP A 110 3.86 -14.94 -18.41
N ARG A 111 3.51 -14.44 -17.20
CA ARG A 111 2.17 -13.95 -16.89
C ARG A 111 2.13 -13.00 -15.71
N ASN A 112 1.02 -12.30 -15.59
CA ASN A 112 0.72 -11.46 -14.43
C ASN A 112 0.17 -12.29 -13.27
N VAL A 113 0.65 -12.02 -12.05
CA VAL A 113 0.26 -12.69 -10.82
C VAL A 113 -0.16 -11.68 -9.78
N ILE A 114 -1.30 -11.93 -9.12
CA ILE A 114 -1.71 -11.19 -7.91
C ILE A 114 -0.86 -11.70 -6.76
N LEU A 115 0.09 -10.86 -6.29
CA LEU A 115 1.11 -11.28 -5.33
C LEU A 115 0.52 -11.79 -4.00
N PHE A 116 -0.37 -11.06 -3.37
CA PHE A 116 -0.98 -11.45 -2.09
C PHE A 116 -1.67 -12.80 -2.09
N ARG A 117 -2.17 -13.23 -3.25
CA ARG A 117 -2.98 -14.44 -3.39
C ARG A 117 -2.27 -15.57 -4.10
N SER A 118 -1.12 -15.30 -4.71
CA SER A 118 -0.43 -16.22 -5.63
C SER A 118 -1.40 -16.78 -6.69
N VAL A 119 -2.14 -15.88 -7.34
CA VAL A 119 -3.17 -16.20 -8.31
C VAL A 119 -2.81 -15.59 -9.65
N ASP A 120 -2.89 -16.38 -10.71
CA ASP A 120 -2.82 -15.89 -12.09
C ASP A 120 -3.92 -14.85 -12.32
N TYR A 121 -3.53 -13.65 -12.76
CA TYR A 121 -4.46 -12.54 -12.90
C TYR A 121 -5.52 -12.77 -13.98
N ASN A 122 -5.16 -13.43 -15.08
CA ASN A 122 -6.03 -13.58 -16.25
C ASN A 122 -6.99 -14.77 -16.11
N THR A 123 -6.51 -15.85 -15.46
CA THR A 123 -7.31 -17.08 -15.34
C THR A 123 -7.99 -17.24 -13.98
N GLY A 124 -7.51 -16.52 -12.95
CA GLY A 124 -7.97 -16.69 -11.57
C GLY A 124 -7.47 -17.99 -10.91
N GLU A 125 -6.57 -18.74 -11.56
CA GLU A 125 -6.04 -19.98 -11.03
C GLU A 125 -5.03 -19.76 -9.90
N SER A 126 -5.19 -20.48 -8.80
CA SER A 126 -4.24 -20.44 -7.68
C SER A 126 -2.98 -21.25 -8.01
N LEU A 127 -1.82 -20.59 -7.95
CA LEU A 127 -0.53 -21.26 -8.11
C LEU A 127 -0.25 -22.22 -6.95
N ILE A 128 -0.68 -21.87 -5.73
CA ILE A 128 -0.55 -22.72 -4.55
C ILE A 128 -1.33 -24.02 -4.72
N GLN A 129 -2.55 -23.97 -5.25
CA GLN A 129 -3.34 -25.17 -5.53
C GLN A 129 -2.72 -26.06 -6.60
N LYS A 130 -1.84 -25.51 -7.43
CA LYS A 130 -1.03 -26.27 -8.41
C LYS A 130 0.26 -26.84 -7.82
N GLY A 131 0.50 -26.68 -6.51
CA GLY A 131 1.67 -27.18 -5.82
C GLY A 131 2.88 -26.26 -5.83
N GLU A 132 2.73 -25.05 -6.35
CA GLU A 132 3.79 -24.03 -6.27
C GLU A 132 3.85 -23.39 -4.88
N PRO A 133 5.04 -23.00 -4.39
CA PRO A 133 5.15 -22.19 -3.18
C PRO A 133 4.45 -20.83 -3.36
N HIS A 134 4.18 -20.15 -2.26
CA HIS A 134 3.67 -18.77 -2.35
C HIS A 134 4.68 -17.92 -3.13
N ILE A 135 4.18 -17.11 -4.07
CA ILE A 135 5.03 -16.38 -5.02
C ILE A 135 6.04 -15.48 -4.31
N SER A 136 5.64 -14.83 -3.21
CA SER A 136 6.53 -13.99 -2.42
C SER A 136 7.66 -14.76 -1.76
N ASP A 137 7.42 -15.99 -1.32
CA ASP A 137 8.45 -16.80 -0.68
C ASP A 137 9.51 -17.25 -1.68
N LYS A 138 9.10 -17.42 -2.95
CA LYS A 138 9.98 -17.86 -4.03
C LYS A 138 10.81 -16.71 -4.63
N TYR A 139 10.17 -15.57 -4.91
CA TYR A 139 10.80 -14.49 -5.67
C TYR A 139 11.21 -13.30 -4.80
N PHE A 140 10.43 -12.98 -3.76
CA PHE A 140 10.58 -11.76 -2.98
C PHE A 140 10.51 -12.05 -1.47
N PRO A 141 11.37 -12.95 -0.94
CA PRO A 141 11.36 -13.25 0.49
C PRO A 141 11.76 -12.03 1.30
N THR A 142 10.93 -11.67 2.26
CA THR A 142 11.17 -10.51 3.12
C THR A 142 11.21 -10.90 4.60
N ARG A 143 12.03 -10.19 5.38
CA ARG A 143 12.00 -10.23 6.85
C ARG A 143 11.17 -9.07 7.37
N ARG A 144 10.19 -9.38 8.21
CA ARG A 144 9.28 -8.38 8.76
C ARG A 144 9.83 -7.78 10.05
N ILE A 145 9.42 -6.54 10.35
CA ILE A 145 9.85 -5.81 11.55
C ILE A 145 9.48 -6.53 12.85
N ASP A 146 8.33 -7.24 12.89
CA ASP A 146 7.97 -8.06 14.06
C ASP A 146 8.98 -9.19 14.32
N GLN A 147 9.45 -9.86 13.29
CA GLN A 147 10.48 -10.89 13.40
C GLN A 147 11.81 -10.28 13.87
N LEU A 148 12.15 -9.10 13.41
CA LEU A 148 13.37 -8.39 13.81
C LEU A 148 13.30 -7.96 15.27
N ILE A 149 12.16 -7.42 15.72
CA ILE A 149 11.93 -7.03 17.11
C ILE A 149 11.93 -8.26 18.02
N ASN A 150 11.29 -9.37 17.61
CA ASN A 150 11.29 -10.63 18.37
C ASN A 150 12.69 -11.22 18.58
N ASN A 151 13.60 -11.05 17.63
CA ASN A 151 14.96 -11.57 17.75
C ASN A 151 15.79 -10.88 18.84
N ILE A 152 15.40 -9.67 19.25
CA ILE A 152 16.13 -8.89 20.29
C ILE A 152 15.46 -9.02 21.64
N SER A 153 14.13 -9.11 21.68
CA SER A 153 13.35 -9.15 22.93
C SER A 153 12.50 -10.40 22.92
N LYS A 154 12.95 -11.46 23.59
CA LYS A 154 12.48 -12.85 23.50
C LYS A 154 10.96 -13.08 23.57
N ASP A 155 10.18 -12.15 24.14
CA ASP A 155 8.73 -12.30 24.34
C ASP A 155 7.94 -11.05 23.94
N ALA A 156 8.55 -10.10 23.24
CA ALA A 156 8.05 -8.73 23.17
C ALA A 156 7.23 -8.42 21.95
N CYS A 157 7.03 -9.32 20.99
CA CYS A 157 6.36 -8.90 19.78
C CYS A 157 5.45 -9.96 19.18
N GLU A 158 4.17 -9.64 19.09
CA GLU A 158 3.22 -10.33 18.21
C GLU A 158 2.58 -9.33 17.29
N ILE A 159 2.32 -9.75 16.05
CA ILE A 159 1.47 -8.98 15.15
C ILE A 159 0.05 -9.52 15.26
N LEU A 160 -0.83 -8.65 15.70
CA LEU A 160 -2.26 -8.84 15.56
C LEU A 160 -2.63 -8.30 14.18
N ARG A 161 -2.71 -9.20 13.22
CA ARG A 161 -3.17 -8.90 11.88
C ARG A 161 -4.60 -9.37 11.76
N TYR A 162 -5.53 -8.44 11.56
CA TYR A 162 -6.85 -8.82 11.12
C TYR A 162 -6.76 -9.14 9.63
N PRO A 163 -7.06 -10.39 9.25
CA PRO A 163 -6.99 -10.78 7.84
C PRO A 163 -8.02 -9.99 7.05
N ILE A 164 -7.70 -9.68 5.82
CA ILE A 164 -8.68 -9.37 4.80
C ILE A 164 -9.68 -10.51 4.80
N GLN A 165 -10.86 -10.28 5.33
CA GLN A 165 -11.88 -11.32 5.40
C GLN A 165 -12.76 -11.24 4.19
N GLN A 166 -12.75 -12.30 3.41
CA GLN A 166 -13.68 -12.48 2.31
C GLN A 166 -15.12 -12.70 2.81
N ASP A 167 -15.32 -13.24 4.05
CA ASP A 167 -16.65 -13.63 4.56
C ASP A 167 -16.81 -13.52 6.08
N GLY A 168 -16.30 -12.47 6.72
CA GLY A 168 -16.38 -12.34 8.17
C GLY A 168 -17.59 -11.56 8.71
N PRO A 169 -18.09 -11.87 9.91
CA PRO A 169 -19.24 -11.21 10.50
C PRO A 169 -18.99 -9.73 10.81
N LYS A 170 -20.03 -8.92 10.65
CA LYS A 170 -20.09 -7.44 10.78
C LYS A 170 -19.59 -6.83 12.13
N HIS A 171 -19.11 -7.66 13.07
CA HIS A 171 -18.80 -7.24 14.46
C HIS A 171 -17.30 -7.21 14.79
N LEU A 172 -16.42 -7.52 13.86
CA LEU A 172 -15.00 -7.78 14.13
C LEU A 172 -14.22 -6.62 14.75
N LEU A 173 -14.53 -5.34 14.45
CA LEU A 173 -13.83 -4.22 15.09
C LEU A 173 -14.08 -4.15 16.59
N THR A 174 -15.29 -4.48 17.06
CA THR A 174 -15.57 -4.53 18.50
C THR A 174 -14.82 -5.68 19.19
N GLU A 175 -14.76 -6.84 18.55
CA GLU A 175 -13.95 -7.98 19.00
C GLU A 175 -12.46 -7.64 18.97
N GLY A 176 -12.00 -6.90 17.93
CA GLY A 176 -10.65 -6.42 17.79
C GLY A 176 -10.15 -5.62 19.00
N VAL A 177 -10.98 -4.71 19.54
CA VAL A 177 -10.62 -3.99 20.77
C VAL A 177 -10.38 -4.96 21.94
N ASN A 178 -11.24 -5.95 22.10
CA ASN A 178 -11.12 -6.89 23.22
C ASN A 178 -9.91 -7.81 23.05
N LYS A 179 -9.68 -8.32 21.85
CA LYS A 179 -8.50 -9.15 21.54
C LYS A 179 -7.21 -8.36 21.76
N LEU A 180 -7.14 -7.12 21.26
CA LEU A 180 -6.00 -6.24 21.45
C LEU A 180 -5.77 -5.95 22.94
N THR A 181 -6.82 -5.59 23.69
CA THR A 181 -6.72 -5.32 25.13
C THR A 181 -6.25 -6.56 25.91
N ASN A 182 -6.81 -7.74 25.61
CA ASN A 182 -6.41 -8.98 26.26
C ASN A 182 -4.95 -9.32 25.94
N TYR A 183 -4.50 -9.11 24.71
CA TYR A 183 -3.11 -9.31 24.32
C TYR A 183 -2.16 -8.38 25.10
N LEU A 184 -2.48 -7.07 25.15
CA LEU A 184 -1.63 -6.06 25.79
C LEU A 184 -1.54 -6.19 27.30
N LYS A 185 -2.54 -6.81 27.95
CA LYS A 185 -2.66 -6.90 29.41
C LYS A 185 -1.48 -7.57 30.09
N ASP A 186 -0.97 -8.64 29.47
CA ASP A 186 0.07 -9.50 30.04
C ASP A 186 1.46 -9.24 29.42
N LYS A 187 1.64 -8.09 28.73
CA LYS A 187 2.90 -7.71 28.11
C LYS A 187 3.50 -6.49 28.80
N ASP A 188 4.80 -6.57 29.07
CA ASP A 188 5.60 -5.42 29.56
C ASP A 188 6.15 -4.60 28.41
N GLU A 189 6.49 -5.25 27.31
CA GLU A 189 7.03 -4.65 26.10
C GLU A 189 6.51 -5.37 24.87
N CYS A 190 5.94 -4.64 23.91
CA CYS A 190 5.48 -5.22 22.65
C CYS A 190 5.24 -4.19 21.54
N PHE A 191 5.41 -4.65 20.30
CA PHE A 191 4.90 -4.01 19.11
C PHE A 191 3.72 -4.78 18.57
N VAL A 192 2.60 -4.11 18.28
CA VAL A 192 1.42 -4.71 17.66
C VAL A 192 1.09 -3.97 16.38
N TYR A 193 0.96 -4.70 15.30
CA TYR A 193 0.39 -4.22 14.05
C TYR A 193 -1.06 -4.67 13.94
N PHE A 194 -1.98 -3.70 13.86
CA PHE A 194 -3.40 -3.92 13.66
C PHE A 194 -3.80 -3.39 12.29
N TYR A 195 -4.31 -4.26 11.42
CA TYR A 195 -4.76 -3.90 10.08
C TYR A 195 -6.26 -4.13 9.92
N TRP A 196 -6.92 -3.23 9.21
CA TRP A 196 -8.33 -3.30 8.84
C TRP A 196 -8.55 -2.83 7.41
N ASP A 197 -9.24 -3.63 6.58
CA ASP A 197 -9.42 -3.47 5.13
C ASP A 197 -10.42 -2.40 4.69
N SER A 198 -10.96 -1.66 5.63
CA SER A 198 -11.93 -0.59 5.35
C SER A 198 -11.41 0.76 5.86
N PRO A 199 -11.68 1.85 5.16
CA PRO A 199 -12.75 2.05 4.16
C PRO A 199 -12.39 1.74 2.69
N ASP A 200 -11.20 1.20 2.38
CA ASP A 200 -10.75 0.97 1.01
C ASP A 200 -11.81 0.21 0.17
N ARG A 201 -12.26 -0.93 0.65
CA ARG A 201 -13.25 -1.74 -0.06
C ARG A 201 -14.53 -0.97 -0.38
N GLU A 202 -15.05 -0.21 0.57
CA GLU A 202 -16.24 0.60 0.35
C GLU A 202 -16.02 1.72 -0.67
N MET A 203 -14.80 2.27 -0.73
CA MET A 203 -14.46 3.31 -1.71
C MET A 203 -14.36 2.72 -3.12
N HIS A 204 -13.77 1.56 -3.27
CA HIS A 204 -13.77 0.85 -4.55
C HIS A 204 -15.19 0.63 -5.10
N GLU A 205 -16.10 0.17 -4.27
CA GLU A 205 -17.48 -0.14 -4.67
C GLU A 205 -18.36 1.10 -4.88
N ASN A 206 -18.19 2.13 -4.07
CA ASN A 206 -19.17 3.21 -3.94
C ASN A 206 -18.63 4.61 -4.26
N GLY A 207 -17.31 4.79 -4.42
CA GLY A 207 -16.64 6.09 -4.52
C GLY A 207 -16.39 6.74 -3.16
N ILE A 208 -15.46 7.70 -3.12
CA ILE A 208 -14.91 8.25 -1.86
C ILE A 208 -15.90 9.08 -1.02
N GLU A 209 -16.92 9.67 -1.63
CA GLU A 209 -17.88 10.57 -0.96
C GLU A 209 -19.08 9.83 -0.36
N ASN A 210 -19.20 8.52 -0.59
CA ASN A 210 -20.38 7.75 -0.22
C ASN A 210 -20.56 7.69 1.30
N TRP A 211 -21.82 7.71 1.77
CA TRP A 211 -22.14 7.63 3.19
C TRP A 211 -21.64 6.35 3.89
N LYS A 212 -21.47 5.24 3.14
CA LYS A 212 -20.89 3.99 3.66
C LYS A 212 -19.42 4.19 4.04
N VAL A 213 -18.67 4.92 3.22
CA VAL A 213 -17.27 5.31 3.49
C VAL A 213 -17.22 6.16 4.77
N LYS A 214 -18.04 7.21 4.85
CA LYS A 214 -18.16 8.04 6.07
C LYS A 214 -18.46 7.20 7.30
N TYR A 215 -19.37 6.24 7.19
CA TYR A 215 -19.71 5.33 8.29
C TYR A 215 -18.49 4.51 8.76
N GLN A 216 -17.71 3.95 7.84
CA GLN A 216 -16.50 3.17 8.15
C GLN A 216 -15.42 4.05 8.79
N VAL A 217 -15.18 5.24 8.26
CA VAL A 217 -14.22 6.20 8.84
C VAL A 217 -14.59 6.52 10.30
N HIS A 218 -15.87 6.80 10.58
CA HIS A 218 -16.33 7.02 11.95
C HIS A 218 -16.24 5.76 12.82
N LYS A 219 -16.41 4.57 12.24
CA LYS A 219 -16.27 3.29 12.95
C LYS A 219 -14.81 3.05 13.32
N ALA A 220 -13.86 3.32 12.40
CA ALA A 220 -12.43 3.28 12.64
C ALA A 220 -12.02 4.20 13.80
N GLN A 221 -12.48 5.46 13.77
CA GLN A 221 -12.20 6.40 14.86
C GLN A 221 -12.76 5.92 16.21
N ARG A 222 -13.97 5.36 16.25
CA ARG A 222 -14.55 4.82 17.49
C ARG A 222 -13.75 3.64 18.02
N PHE A 223 -13.27 2.77 17.13
CA PHE A 223 -12.38 1.67 17.51
C PHE A 223 -11.13 2.21 18.19
N LEU A 224 -10.42 3.12 17.55
CA LEU A 224 -9.16 3.68 18.05
C LEU A 224 -9.35 4.37 19.39
N LYS A 225 -10.37 5.21 19.51
CA LYS A 225 -10.71 5.88 20.78
C LYS A 225 -11.01 4.89 21.91
N LYS A 226 -11.70 3.78 21.61
CA LYS A 226 -12.03 2.74 22.60
C LYS A 226 -10.79 1.92 22.97
N ALA A 227 -9.95 1.56 22.00
CA ALA A 227 -8.71 0.84 22.22
C ALA A 227 -7.75 1.66 23.10
N PHE A 228 -7.54 2.92 22.77
CA PHE A 228 -6.71 3.84 23.53
C PHE A 228 -7.19 3.99 24.98
N LYS A 229 -8.49 4.23 25.22
CA LYS A 229 -9.03 4.35 26.57
C LYS A 229 -8.87 3.11 27.44
N LYS A 230 -8.89 1.92 26.83
CA LYS A 230 -8.74 0.64 27.55
C LYS A 230 -7.30 0.28 27.88
N ASN A 231 -6.32 0.90 27.21
CA ASN A 231 -4.90 0.57 27.33
C ASN A 231 -4.08 1.86 27.57
N PRO A 232 -4.18 2.45 28.77
CA PRO A 232 -3.61 3.77 29.06
C PRO A 232 -2.06 3.79 29.10
N ASP A 233 -1.42 2.64 29.23
CA ASP A 233 0.03 2.43 29.23
C ASP A 233 0.62 2.16 27.82
N THR A 234 -0.21 2.29 26.79
CA THR A 234 0.16 1.94 25.40
C THR A 234 0.11 3.18 24.52
N LEU A 235 1.14 3.37 23.71
CA LEU A 235 1.15 4.35 22.65
C LEU A 235 0.50 3.76 21.40
N PHE A 236 -0.44 4.49 20.81
CA PHE A 236 -1.09 4.13 19.56
C PHE A 236 -0.65 5.07 18.43
N ILE A 237 -0.36 4.50 17.28
CA ILE A 237 -0.11 5.22 16.03
C ILE A 237 -1.26 4.91 15.09
N PHE A 238 -2.00 5.92 14.65
CA PHE A 238 -2.91 5.82 13.51
C PHE A 238 -2.14 6.10 12.23
N LEU A 239 -2.35 5.24 11.23
CA LEU A 239 -1.83 5.41 9.88
C LEU A 239 -2.78 4.78 8.86
N ALA A 240 -2.57 5.12 7.60
CA ALA A 240 -3.10 4.42 6.43
C ALA A 240 -1.94 3.96 5.54
N ASP A 241 -2.23 3.15 4.57
CA ASP A 241 -1.27 2.76 3.52
C ASP A 241 -1.33 3.70 2.32
N HIS A 242 -2.50 4.24 1.97
CA HIS A 242 -2.72 5.22 0.91
C HIS A 242 -4.02 5.99 1.11
N GLY A 243 -4.27 6.97 0.25
CA GLY A 243 -5.56 7.61 0.07
C GLY A 243 -6.29 7.06 -1.17
N HIS A 244 -7.33 7.77 -1.63
CA HIS A 244 -8.21 7.28 -2.69
C HIS A 244 -8.77 8.42 -3.52
N VAL A 245 -9.10 8.17 -4.79
CA VAL A 245 -9.81 9.11 -5.67
C VAL A 245 -10.96 8.40 -6.39
N ASN A 246 -11.96 9.15 -6.83
CA ASN A 246 -12.93 8.62 -7.81
C ASN A 246 -12.22 8.42 -9.15
N VAL A 247 -12.61 7.40 -9.92
CA VAL A 247 -11.89 7.02 -11.13
C VAL A 247 -12.81 6.85 -12.33
N LYS A 248 -12.30 7.25 -13.50
CA LYS A 248 -12.82 6.97 -14.83
C LYS A 248 -11.78 6.14 -15.58
N TYR A 249 -12.22 5.31 -16.52
CA TYR A 249 -11.28 4.42 -17.19
C TYR A 249 -11.23 4.70 -18.69
N PHE A 250 -10.00 4.66 -19.22
CA PHE A 250 -9.75 4.45 -20.63
C PHE A 250 -9.51 2.97 -20.88
N ASP A 251 -10.01 2.46 -21.97
CA ASP A 251 -9.70 1.10 -22.44
C ASP A 251 -8.73 1.17 -23.61
N ILE A 252 -7.54 0.59 -23.44
CA ILE A 252 -6.50 0.62 -24.48
C ILE A 252 -6.94 -0.12 -25.76
N TYR A 253 -7.91 -1.04 -25.66
CA TYR A 253 -8.48 -1.71 -26.83
C TYR A 253 -9.27 -0.78 -27.77
N GLU A 254 -9.69 0.39 -27.28
CA GLU A 254 -10.32 1.42 -28.12
C GLU A 254 -9.31 2.10 -29.06
N LYS A 255 -8.03 1.86 -28.87
CA LYS A 255 -6.90 2.38 -29.66
C LYS A 255 -6.06 1.21 -30.21
N PRO A 256 -6.52 0.51 -31.27
CA PRO A 256 -5.84 -0.68 -31.78
C PRO A 256 -4.42 -0.45 -32.25
N ASP A 257 -4.09 0.76 -32.71
CA ASP A 257 -2.75 1.16 -33.16
C ASP A 257 -1.75 1.10 -32.03
N ILE A 258 -2.02 1.70 -30.86
CA ILE A 258 -1.13 1.62 -29.70
C ILE A 258 -1.16 0.22 -29.06
N TYR A 259 -2.34 -0.41 -28.97
CA TYR A 259 -2.45 -1.75 -28.38
C TYR A 259 -1.62 -2.79 -29.16
N SER A 260 -1.58 -2.69 -30.49
CA SER A 260 -0.80 -3.60 -31.35
C SER A 260 0.72 -3.56 -31.13
N LEU A 261 1.23 -2.51 -30.46
CA LEU A 261 2.64 -2.35 -30.12
C LEU A 261 3.05 -3.07 -28.85
N LEU A 262 2.09 -3.53 -28.04
CA LEU A 262 2.39 -4.24 -26.79
C LEU A 262 2.90 -5.66 -27.10
N ASP A 263 3.97 -6.04 -26.39
CA ASP A 263 4.52 -7.40 -26.39
C ASP A 263 3.80 -8.30 -25.37
N LYS A 264 3.39 -7.72 -24.24
CA LYS A 264 2.76 -8.40 -23.11
C LYS A 264 1.54 -7.62 -22.63
N PRO A 265 0.61 -8.28 -21.88
CA PRO A 265 -0.46 -7.60 -21.16
C PRO A 265 0.04 -6.48 -20.22
N LEU A 266 -0.82 -5.51 -19.96
CA LEU A 266 -0.53 -4.47 -18.96
C LEU A 266 -0.25 -5.11 -17.61
N THR A 267 0.72 -4.57 -16.87
CA THR A 267 1.07 -5.01 -15.52
C THR A 267 1.08 -3.85 -14.54
N LEU A 268 1.30 -4.12 -13.25
CA LEU A 268 1.28 -3.25 -12.09
C LEU A 268 -0.14 -2.83 -11.70
N GLU A 269 -0.51 -1.59 -11.94
CA GLU A 269 -1.77 -1.02 -11.44
C GLU A 269 -2.54 -0.30 -12.57
N LYS A 270 -3.87 -0.26 -12.45
CA LYS A 270 -4.70 0.45 -13.43
C LYS A 270 -4.41 1.95 -13.50
N ARG A 271 -3.90 2.55 -12.41
CA ARG A 271 -3.54 3.97 -12.35
C ARG A 271 -2.03 4.21 -12.46
N THR A 272 -1.26 3.13 -12.37
CA THR A 272 0.17 3.10 -12.66
C THR A 272 0.47 1.85 -13.51
N PRO A 273 -0.04 1.80 -14.76
CA PRO A 273 0.23 0.67 -15.65
C PRO A 273 1.68 0.69 -16.15
N SER A 274 2.21 -0.51 -16.35
CA SER A 274 3.49 -0.71 -17.03
C SER A 274 3.32 -1.47 -18.33
N PHE A 275 4.21 -1.18 -19.28
CA PHE A 275 4.11 -1.60 -20.68
C PHE A 275 5.38 -2.28 -21.16
N PHE A 276 5.25 -3.51 -21.61
CA PHE A 276 6.27 -4.21 -22.38
C PHE A 276 5.99 -3.99 -23.87
N ILE A 277 6.95 -3.43 -24.59
CA ILE A 277 6.76 -2.99 -25.96
C ILE A 277 7.53 -3.92 -26.91
N LYS A 278 6.94 -4.25 -28.05
CA LYS A 278 7.60 -5.00 -29.12
C LYS A 278 8.90 -4.33 -29.53
N GLU A 279 9.90 -5.13 -29.81
CA GLU A 279 11.26 -4.67 -30.18
C GLU A 279 11.21 -3.63 -31.31
N GLY A 280 11.91 -2.51 -31.12
CA GLY A 280 11.99 -1.40 -32.07
C GLY A 280 10.74 -0.52 -32.17
N LYS A 281 9.73 -0.73 -31.30
CA LYS A 281 8.47 0.02 -31.30
C LYS A 281 8.34 1.06 -30.17
N GLN A 282 9.37 1.25 -29.35
CA GLN A 282 9.34 2.10 -28.17
C GLN A 282 9.01 3.57 -28.51
N GLU A 283 9.64 4.15 -29.52
CA GLU A 283 9.39 5.54 -29.92
C GLU A 283 8.00 5.75 -30.53
N GLU A 284 7.51 4.77 -31.30
CA GLU A 284 6.17 4.80 -31.87
C GLU A 284 5.13 4.73 -30.74
N PHE A 285 5.32 3.83 -29.76
CA PHE A 285 4.46 3.73 -28.58
C PHE A 285 4.44 5.03 -27.78
N LYS A 286 5.59 5.60 -27.46
CA LYS A 286 5.71 6.87 -26.72
C LYS A 286 4.96 8.01 -27.40
N LYS A 287 5.08 8.11 -28.72
CA LYS A 287 4.36 9.14 -29.51
C LYS A 287 2.86 8.94 -29.41
N LEU A 288 2.35 7.74 -29.67
CA LEU A 288 0.91 7.44 -29.60
C LEU A 288 0.35 7.57 -28.18
N PHE A 289 1.11 7.10 -27.18
CA PHE A 289 0.70 7.24 -25.78
C PHE A 289 0.52 8.69 -25.38
N ASN A 290 1.48 9.56 -25.70
CA ASN A 290 1.39 10.99 -25.43
C ASN A 290 0.24 11.65 -26.20
N GLN A 291 -0.04 11.21 -27.42
CA GLN A 291 -1.17 11.71 -28.21
C GLN A 291 -2.53 11.36 -27.58
N TYR A 292 -2.70 10.13 -27.08
CA TYR A 292 -3.99 9.65 -26.56
C TYR A 292 -4.17 9.90 -25.06
N TYR A 293 -3.09 9.78 -24.28
CA TYR A 293 -3.16 9.72 -22.82
C TYR A 293 -2.25 10.75 -22.11
N GLY A 294 -1.40 11.49 -22.83
CA GLY A 294 -0.40 12.39 -22.24
C GLY A 294 -0.99 13.54 -21.42
N GLU A 295 -2.26 13.94 -21.64
CA GLU A 295 -2.99 14.87 -20.78
C GLU A 295 -3.26 14.27 -19.39
N TYR A 296 -3.56 12.98 -19.32
CA TYR A 296 -4.07 12.28 -18.14
C TYR A 296 -3.00 11.50 -17.38
N PHE A 297 -1.91 11.10 -18.07
CA PHE A 297 -0.84 10.31 -17.51
C PHE A 297 0.52 10.94 -17.80
N GLU A 298 1.47 10.75 -16.89
CA GLU A 298 2.89 10.95 -17.13
C GLU A 298 3.49 9.61 -17.53
N LEU A 299 4.15 9.54 -18.69
CA LEU A 299 4.85 8.36 -19.18
C LEU A 299 6.34 8.47 -18.85
N ILE A 300 6.87 7.46 -18.18
CA ILE A 300 8.24 7.41 -17.65
C ILE A 300 8.93 6.20 -18.29
N SER A 301 10.11 6.39 -18.88
CA SER A 301 10.90 5.27 -19.39
C SER A 301 11.42 4.41 -18.24
N LYS A 302 11.76 3.16 -18.52
CA LYS A 302 12.37 2.25 -17.53
C LYS A 302 13.67 2.83 -16.98
N GLU A 303 14.50 3.40 -17.84
CA GLU A 303 15.76 4.04 -17.46
C GLU A 303 15.53 5.25 -16.54
N ASP A 304 14.53 6.09 -16.85
CA ASP A 304 14.16 7.22 -16.00
C ASP A 304 13.61 6.74 -14.67
N ALA A 305 12.73 5.72 -14.66
CA ALA A 305 12.16 5.15 -13.44
C ALA A 305 13.25 4.61 -12.49
N ILE A 306 14.29 3.98 -13.03
CA ILE A 306 15.44 3.50 -12.28
C ILE A 306 16.28 4.69 -11.78
N THR A 307 16.63 5.64 -12.66
CA THR A 307 17.48 6.79 -12.34
C THR A 307 16.88 7.69 -11.27
N MET A 308 15.57 7.96 -11.35
CA MET A 308 14.86 8.77 -10.36
C MET A 308 14.44 8.00 -9.11
N LYS A 309 14.76 6.70 -9.03
CA LYS A 309 14.39 5.81 -7.90
C LYS A 309 12.87 5.80 -7.67
N LEU A 310 12.11 5.62 -8.72
CA LEU A 310 10.65 5.73 -8.72
C LEU A 310 9.99 4.86 -7.65
N PHE A 311 10.49 3.64 -7.46
CA PHE A 311 9.99 2.65 -6.49
C PHE A 311 10.75 2.68 -5.15
N GLY A 312 11.46 3.76 -4.86
CA GLY A 312 12.21 3.96 -3.63
C GLY A 312 13.71 3.78 -3.78
N ASP A 313 14.41 4.03 -2.68
CA ASP A 313 15.87 3.89 -2.55
C ASP A 313 16.25 2.52 -1.99
N GLY A 314 17.51 2.15 -2.07
CA GLY A 314 18.08 0.91 -1.50
C GLY A 314 18.54 -0.08 -2.57
N GLU A 315 18.98 -1.26 -2.10
CA GLU A 315 19.45 -2.33 -2.98
C GLU A 315 18.27 -3.04 -3.65
N PRO A 316 18.19 -3.07 -4.98
CA PRO A 316 17.07 -3.69 -5.69
C PRO A 316 16.94 -5.18 -5.39
N ALA A 317 15.73 -5.65 -5.15
CA ALA A 317 15.46 -7.08 -5.02
C ALA A 317 15.87 -7.83 -6.31
N PRO A 318 16.39 -9.05 -6.19
CA PRO A 318 16.74 -9.86 -7.36
C PRO A 318 15.55 -10.00 -8.33
N GLY A 319 15.76 -9.67 -9.60
CA GLY A 319 14.73 -9.76 -10.65
C GLY A 319 13.67 -8.66 -10.65
N VAL A 320 13.71 -7.69 -9.74
CA VAL A 320 12.69 -6.63 -9.64
C VAL A 320 12.57 -5.80 -10.92
N TYR A 321 13.65 -5.65 -11.67
CA TYR A 321 13.61 -4.93 -12.94
C TYR A 321 12.94 -5.71 -14.09
N ASP A 322 12.67 -7.01 -13.91
CA ASP A 322 11.90 -7.81 -14.87
C ASP A 322 10.37 -7.69 -14.64
N VAL A 323 9.96 -7.14 -13.49
CA VAL A 323 8.55 -7.00 -13.09
C VAL A 323 7.80 -5.95 -13.91
N PHE A 324 8.50 -4.92 -14.36
CA PHE A 324 7.94 -3.84 -15.17
C PHE A 324 8.66 -3.68 -16.50
N GLY A 325 7.92 -3.20 -17.52
CA GLY A 325 8.35 -3.13 -18.90
C GLY A 325 9.13 -1.87 -19.27
N ASP A 326 9.16 -1.56 -20.57
CA ASP A 326 9.88 -0.43 -21.15
C ASP A 326 9.42 0.93 -20.64
N PHE A 327 8.14 1.02 -20.26
CA PHE A 327 7.54 2.24 -19.72
C PHE A 327 6.64 1.94 -18.51
N VAL A 328 6.57 2.92 -17.61
CA VAL A 328 5.59 3.01 -16.54
C VAL A 328 4.84 4.33 -16.74
N ALA A 329 3.50 4.29 -16.74
CA ALA A 329 2.72 5.51 -16.69
C ALA A 329 2.14 5.74 -15.31
N THR A 330 1.93 6.99 -14.91
CA THR A 330 1.24 7.31 -13.66
C THR A 330 0.14 8.34 -13.90
N SER A 331 -1.02 8.09 -13.33
CA SER A 331 -2.17 9.00 -13.46
C SER A 331 -1.91 10.32 -12.74
N LYS A 332 -2.25 11.42 -13.43
CA LYS A 332 -2.17 12.81 -12.91
C LYS A 332 -3.49 13.31 -12.32
N GLY A 333 -4.55 12.50 -12.37
CA GLY A 333 -5.89 12.89 -11.95
C GLY A 333 -6.81 11.68 -11.73
N GLU A 334 -8.05 11.77 -12.16
CA GLU A 334 -9.11 10.77 -11.92
C GLU A 334 -9.11 9.57 -12.88
N TYR A 335 -8.05 9.31 -13.62
CA TYR A 335 -8.09 8.32 -14.70
C TYR A 335 -7.31 7.06 -14.39
N GLY A 336 -7.84 5.92 -14.85
CA GLY A 336 -7.16 4.64 -14.92
C GLY A 336 -7.11 4.14 -16.35
N LEU A 337 -6.16 3.29 -16.68
CA LEU A 337 -6.03 2.62 -17.98
C LEU A 337 -6.22 1.11 -17.78
N ILE A 338 -7.10 0.53 -18.56
CA ILE A 338 -7.40 -0.91 -18.55
C ILE A 338 -7.20 -1.53 -19.92
N ALA A 339 -7.07 -2.84 -19.92
CA ALA A 339 -7.19 -3.69 -21.11
C ALA A 339 -8.38 -4.64 -20.87
N SER A 340 -9.59 -4.22 -21.26
CA SER A 340 -10.85 -4.84 -20.82
C SER A 340 -10.94 -6.33 -21.12
N LYS A 341 -10.37 -6.78 -22.24
CA LYS A 341 -10.37 -8.19 -22.65
C LYS A 341 -9.39 -9.08 -21.86
N GLU A 342 -8.51 -8.47 -21.09
CA GLU A 342 -7.53 -9.16 -20.25
C GLU A 342 -7.96 -9.23 -18.78
N LEU A 343 -9.09 -8.60 -18.41
CA LEU A 343 -9.59 -8.59 -17.05
C LEU A 343 -10.32 -9.90 -16.74
N TYR A 344 -9.87 -10.59 -15.69
CA TYR A 344 -10.57 -11.75 -15.12
C TYR A 344 -11.96 -11.36 -14.59
N HIS A 345 -12.05 -10.17 -13.96
CA HIS A 345 -13.30 -9.53 -13.56
C HIS A 345 -13.34 -8.10 -14.11
N PRO A 346 -14.32 -7.78 -14.99
CA PRO A 346 -14.45 -6.45 -15.56
C PRO A 346 -15.02 -5.42 -14.59
N ASP A 347 -15.16 -5.73 -13.30
CA ASP A 347 -15.69 -4.80 -12.31
C ASP A 347 -14.82 -3.56 -12.25
N LEU A 348 -15.34 -2.50 -12.83
CA LEU A 348 -14.72 -1.19 -12.79
C LEU A 348 -15.07 -0.54 -11.46
N PHE A 349 -14.06 -0.27 -10.67
CA PHE A 349 -14.21 0.41 -9.40
C PHE A 349 -14.67 1.86 -9.61
N LYS A 350 -15.48 2.37 -8.68
CA LYS A 350 -15.87 3.80 -8.66
C LYS A 350 -14.80 4.69 -8.05
N GLY A 351 -14.09 4.17 -7.05
CA GLY A 351 -12.90 4.76 -6.48
C GLY A 351 -11.70 3.83 -6.67
N HIS A 352 -10.51 4.39 -6.77
CA HIS A 352 -9.26 3.65 -6.89
C HIS A 352 -8.10 4.46 -6.34
N HIS A 353 -6.97 3.82 -6.18
CA HIS A 353 -5.70 4.35 -5.71
C HIS A 353 -4.57 3.89 -6.65
N ALA A 354 -3.33 4.06 -6.27
CA ALA A 354 -2.11 3.68 -6.99
C ALA A 354 -1.70 4.63 -8.14
N GLY A 355 -2.23 5.87 -8.16
CA GLY A 355 -1.77 6.92 -9.08
C GLY A 355 -0.74 7.86 -8.45
N GLY A 356 -0.38 8.92 -9.18
CA GLY A 356 0.64 9.89 -8.75
C GLY A 356 0.09 11.11 -7.99
N THR A 357 -1.19 11.12 -7.59
CA THR A 357 -1.80 12.32 -6.98
C THR A 357 -1.50 12.44 -5.48
N ASP A 358 -1.57 13.68 -4.97
CA ASP A 358 -1.39 13.95 -3.54
C ASP A 358 -2.49 13.29 -2.71
N GLU A 359 -3.69 13.17 -3.25
CA GLU A 359 -4.84 12.54 -2.62
C GLU A 359 -4.61 11.05 -2.35
N GLU A 360 -3.82 10.39 -3.18
CA GLU A 360 -3.53 8.97 -3.04
C GLU A 360 -2.29 8.70 -2.17
N ARG A 361 -1.29 9.60 -2.22
CA ARG A 361 0.00 9.34 -1.58
C ARG A 361 0.16 9.93 -0.18
N LEU A 362 -0.57 10.99 0.19
CA LEU A 362 -0.40 11.64 1.49
C LEU A 362 -1.16 10.92 2.60
N ILE A 363 -0.47 10.68 3.71
CA ILE A 363 -0.98 9.97 4.88
C ILE A 363 -0.76 10.83 6.13
N ASP A 364 -1.84 11.15 6.85
CA ASP A 364 -1.74 11.80 8.15
C ASP A 364 -1.41 10.76 9.24
N ILE A 365 -0.38 11.04 10.04
CA ILE A 365 -0.02 10.25 11.20
C ILE A 365 -0.55 10.94 12.44
N SER A 366 -1.29 10.19 13.26
CA SER A 366 -1.74 10.65 14.57
C SER A 366 -1.22 9.71 15.66
N ILE A 367 -0.72 10.29 16.76
CA ILE A 367 -0.14 9.53 17.88
C ILE A 367 -0.92 9.83 19.16
N PHE A 368 -1.33 8.78 19.84
CA PHE A 368 -2.12 8.81 21.07
C PHE A 368 -1.28 8.23 22.19
N LYS A 369 -1.00 9.05 23.21
CA LYS A 369 -0.30 8.66 24.44
C LYS A 369 -0.87 9.42 25.63
N ASN A 370 -0.80 8.85 26.81
CA ASN A 370 -1.14 9.50 28.07
C ASN A 370 0.09 10.14 28.71
#